data_6d663727ede697e9f9113b8c658cb449
#
_entry.id   6d663727ede697e9f9113b8c658cb449
#
_cell.length_a   1.000
_cell.length_b   1.000
_cell.length_c   1.000
_cell.angle_alpha   90.00
_cell.angle_beta   90.00
_cell.angle_gamma   90.00
#
_symmetry.space_group_name_H-M   'P 1'
#
loop_
_entity.id
_entity.type
_entity.pdbx_description
1 polymer ?
#
loop_
_entity_poly.entity_id
_entity_poly.type
_entity_poly.pdbx_seq_one_letter_code
_entity_poly.pdbx_strand_id
1 'polypeptide(L)'
;VAALRRLHRGFPGVPRFAYSAFRPDDAELLVQCVHDAQAQPIVEGVEDAVAWDLILPRTASAVRVVALAGAPRILRLVDDLQLRAWAEVVRGVAGPLRTAAIARGLGVSREHLSRQFGAGGAPTLKRVIDLARTATAADLLANPGYSVRAVAGILGFASASHLAGAARRIAGVTARRLPELGPRGVLTAFVRGRTRSRS
;
A
#
# COMPACT_ATOMS: atom_id res chain seq x y z
N VAL A 1 -6.82 -18.52 -19.73
CA VAL A 1 -7.07 -17.14 -20.21
C VAL A 1 -8.49 -16.68 -19.89
N ALA A 2 -9.57 -17.47 -20.20
CA ALA A 2 -10.96 -17.06 -19.97
C ALA A 2 -11.26 -16.69 -18.49
N ALA A 3 -10.73 -17.45 -17.52
CA ALA A 3 -10.84 -17.14 -16.10
C ALA A 3 -10.15 -15.84 -15.73
N LEU A 4 -8.94 -15.59 -16.24
CA LEU A 4 -8.19 -14.36 -16.01
C LEU A 4 -8.92 -13.14 -16.60
N ARG A 5 -9.53 -13.26 -17.80
CA ARG A 5 -10.36 -12.20 -18.39
C ARG A 5 -11.60 -11.87 -17.53
N ARG A 6 -12.25 -12.88 -16.95
CA ARG A 6 -13.37 -12.67 -16.02
C ARG A 6 -12.92 -11.94 -14.76
N LEU A 7 -11.78 -12.35 -14.18
CA LEU A 7 -11.19 -11.69 -13.04
C LEU A 7 -10.79 -10.23 -13.36
N HIS A 8 -10.24 -9.98 -14.56
CA HIS A 8 -9.94 -8.63 -14.99
C HIS A 8 -11.17 -7.72 -15.04
N ARG A 9 -12.27 -8.21 -15.59
CA ARG A 9 -13.53 -7.44 -15.70
C ARG A 9 -14.18 -7.21 -14.33
N GLY A 10 -14.17 -8.23 -13.46
CA GLY A 10 -14.75 -8.11 -12.12
C GLY A 10 -13.91 -7.30 -11.13
N PHE A 11 -12.59 -7.37 -11.28
CA PHE A 11 -11.63 -6.78 -10.34
C PHE A 11 -10.46 -6.12 -11.09
N PRO A 12 -10.71 -5.01 -11.81
CA PRO A 12 -9.70 -4.40 -12.69
C PRO A 12 -8.46 -3.91 -11.95
N GLY A 13 -8.59 -3.50 -10.68
CA GLY A 13 -7.48 -3.02 -9.84
C GLY A 13 -6.66 -4.10 -9.15
N VAL A 14 -7.03 -5.39 -9.28
CA VAL A 14 -6.28 -6.49 -8.65
C VAL A 14 -5.23 -7.00 -9.62
N PRO A 15 -3.93 -7.01 -9.25
CA PRO A 15 -2.87 -7.60 -10.06
C PRO A 15 -3.12 -9.09 -10.29
N ARG A 16 -2.83 -9.53 -11.48
CA ARG A 16 -3.00 -10.93 -11.90
C ARG A 16 -1.67 -11.48 -12.38
N PHE A 17 -1.42 -12.73 -12.02
CA PHE A 17 -0.23 -13.45 -12.41
C PHE A 17 -0.64 -14.77 -13.03
N ALA A 18 0.03 -15.16 -14.11
CA ALA A 18 -0.10 -16.47 -14.74
C ALA A 18 1.19 -17.24 -14.47
N TYR A 19 1.12 -18.26 -13.61
CA TYR A 19 2.26 -19.12 -13.30
C TYR A 19 2.18 -20.39 -14.16
N SER A 20 3.20 -20.64 -14.97
CA SER A 20 3.29 -21.82 -15.83
C SER A 20 4.71 -22.03 -16.32
N ALA A 21 5.01 -23.25 -16.80
CA ALA A 21 6.27 -23.55 -17.47
C ALA A 21 6.46 -22.77 -18.78
N PHE A 22 5.39 -22.29 -19.41
CA PHE A 22 5.38 -21.56 -20.68
C PHE A 22 6.28 -22.21 -21.73
N ARG A 23 5.88 -23.38 -22.19
CA ARG A 23 6.59 -24.09 -23.27
C ARG A 23 6.46 -23.31 -24.60
N PRO A 24 7.32 -23.56 -25.59
CA PRO A 24 7.24 -22.88 -26.89
C PRO A 24 5.85 -22.90 -27.52
N ASP A 25 5.12 -24.01 -27.34
CA ASP A 25 3.74 -24.18 -27.85
C ASP A 25 2.71 -23.31 -27.11
N ASP A 26 3.06 -22.75 -25.96
CA ASP A 26 2.20 -21.86 -25.17
C ASP A 26 2.34 -20.38 -25.55
N ALA A 27 3.11 -20.04 -26.59
CA ALA A 27 3.42 -18.65 -26.94
C ALA A 27 2.15 -17.81 -27.18
N GLU A 28 1.15 -18.36 -27.87
CA GLU A 28 -0.13 -17.68 -28.08
C GLU A 28 -0.90 -17.46 -26.78
N LEU A 29 -0.92 -18.45 -25.88
CA LEU A 29 -1.52 -18.34 -24.57
C LEU A 29 -0.83 -17.27 -23.71
N LEU A 30 0.50 -17.17 -23.80
CA LEU A 30 1.28 -16.16 -23.11
C LEU A 30 0.89 -14.75 -23.59
N VAL A 31 0.83 -14.54 -24.91
CA VAL A 31 0.42 -13.26 -25.50
C VAL A 31 -1.00 -12.89 -25.06
N GLN A 32 -1.94 -13.84 -25.07
CA GLN A 32 -3.32 -13.63 -24.60
C GLN A 32 -3.38 -13.33 -23.09
N CYS A 33 -2.53 -13.95 -22.27
CA CYS A 33 -2.46 -13.64 -20.83
C CYS A 33 -2.01 -12.20 -20.59
N VAL A 34 -1.01 -11.75 -21.32
CA VAL A 34 -0.44 -10.39 -21.18
C VAL A 34 -1.40 -9.34 -21.76
N HIS A 35 -1.85 -9.53 -22.98
CA HIS A 35 -2.64 -8.53 -23.73
C HIS A 35 -4.09 -8.46 -23.25
N ASP A 36 -4.80 -9.59 -23.24
CA ASP A 36 -6.23 -9.58 -23.04
C ASP A 36 -6.64 -9.66 -21.57
N ALA A 37 -5.87 -10.40 -20.79
CA ALA A 37 -6.14 -10.55 -19.35
C ALA A 37 -5.30 -9.61 -18.48
N GLN A 38 -4.37 -8.88 -19.07
CA GLN A 38 -3.41 -8.00 -18.37
C GLN A 38 -2.77 -8.72 -17.16
N ALA A 39 -2.49 -10.01 -17.33
CA ALA A 39 -1.81 -10.81 -16.34
C ALA A 39 -0.30 -10.81 -16.59
N GLN A 40 0.47 -10.74 -15.52
CA GLN A 40 1.93 -10.85 -15.62
C GLN A 40 2.33 -12.32 -15.62
N PRO A 41 3.09 -12.81 -16.61
CA PRO A 41 3.58 -14.18 -16.61
C PRO A 41 4.69 -14.35 -15.56
N ILE A 42 4.66 -15.48 -14.89
CA ILE A 42 5.73 -15.97 -14.02
C ILE A 42 6.07 -17.37 -14.49
N VAL A 43 7.32 -17.58 -14.92
CA VAL A 43 7.78 -18.85 -15.45
C VAL A 43 8.06 -19.81 -14.32
N GLU A 44 7.59 -21.06 -14.43
CA GLU A 44 7.90 -22.15 -13.52
C GLU A 44 9.43 -22.38 -13.48
N GLY A 45 9.97 -22.65 -12.30
CA GLY A 45 11.42 -22.81 -12.10
C GLY A 45 12.15 -21.52 -11.73
N VAL A 46 11.47 -20.36 -11.73
CA VAL A 46 11.96 -19.19 -10.99
C VAL A 46 11.85 -19.49 -9.52
N GLU A 47 12.93 -19.30 -8.76
CA GLU A 47 12.92 -19.53 -7.31
C GLU A 47 11.73 -18.78 -6.66
N ASP A 48 11.01 -19.47 -5.79
CA ASP A 48 9.81 -18.92 -5.12
C ASP A 48 10.09 -17.57 -4.46
N ALA A 49 11.30 -17.37 -3.92
CA ALA A 49 11.71 -16.10 -3.32
C ALA A 49 11.63 -14.94 -4.33
N VAL A 50 12.11 -15.14 -5.57
CA VAL A 50 12.08 -14.11 -6.63
C VAL A 50 10.65 -13.84 -7.09
N ALA A 51 9.83 -14.90 -7.20
CA ALA A 51 8.42 -14.77 -7.54
C ALA A 51 7.67 -13.97 -6.46
N TRP A 52 7.92 -14.24 -5.19
CA TRP A 52 7.33 -13.51 -4.07
C TRP A 52 7.78 -12.04 -4.02
N ASP A 53 9.06 -11.76 -4.27
CA ASP A 53 9.59 -10.39 -4.31
C ASP A 53 8.97 -9.56 -5.46
N LEU A 54 8.55 -10.21 -6.55
CA LEU A 54 7.86 -9.56 -7.66
C LEU A 54 6.34 -9.39 -7.39
N ILE A 55 5.70 -10.40 -6.83
CA ILE A 55 4.24 -10.45 -6.63
C ILE A 55 3.81 -9.54 -5.48
N LEU A 56 4.45 -9.66 -4.33
CA LEU A 56 4.05 -8.98 -3.10
C LEU A 56 4.02 -7.45 -3.23
N PRO A 57 5.06 -6.77 -3.73
CA PRO A 57 5.06 -5.32 -3.84
C PRO A 57 3.98 -4.81 -4.80
N ARG A 58 3.70 -5.54 -5.89
CA ARG A 58 2.71 -5.15 -6.91
C ARG A 58 1.28 -5.35 -6.42
N THR A 59 1.00 -6.49 -5.78
CA THR A 59 -0.31 -6.78 -5.18
C THR A 59 -0.64 -5.77 -4.09
N ALA A 60 0.30 -5.57 -3.18
CA ALA A 60 0.16 -4.57 -2.12
C ALA A 60 0.05 -3.13 -2.65
N SER A 61 0.62 -2.82 -3.82
CA SER A 61 0.53 -1.48 -4.42
C SER A 61 -0.85 -1.18 -5.01
N ALA A 62 -1.44 -2.09 -5.77
CA ALA A 62 -2.72 -1.86 -6.45
C ALA A 62 -3.90 -1.75 -5.46
N VAL A 63 -3.97 -2.64 -4.48
CA VAL A 63 -5.01 -2.61 -3.45
C VAL A 63 -4.92 -1.32 -2.62
N ARG A 64 -3.71 -0.85 -2.31
CA ARG A 64 -3.48 0.40 -1.60
C ARG A 64 -3.96 1.63 -2.34
N VAL A 65 -3.65 1.73 -3.64
CA VAL A 65 -4.09 2.86 -4.46
C VAL A 65 -5.61 2.98 -4.41
N VAL A 66 -6.33 1.87 -4.57
CA VAL A 66 -7.80 1.86 -4.51
C VAL A 66 -8.32 2.15 -3.10
N ALA A 67 -7.75 1.52 -2.07
CA ALA A 67 -8.21 1.67 -0.69
C ALA A 67 -7.98 3.09 -0.14
N LEU A 68 -6.91 3.75 -0.60
CA LEU A 68 -6.49 5.08 -0.14
C LEU A 68 -6.83 6.21 -1.12
N ALA A 69 -7.53 5.93 -2.24
CA ALA A 69 -7.87 6.92 -3.27
C ALA A 69 -8.62 8.14 -2.71
N GLY A 70 -9.52 7.95 -1.75
CA GLY A 70 -10.26 9.02 -1.10
C GLY A 70 -9.52 9.76 0.03
N ALA A 71 -8.34 9.30 0.42
CA ALA A 71 -7.62 9.82 1.56
C ALA A 71 -7.19 11.30 1.45
N PRO A 72 -6.72 11.81 0.30
CA PRO A 72 -6.34 13.23 0.17
C PRO A 72 -7.45 14.18 0.62
N ARG A 73 -8.67 13.96 0.14
CA ARG A 73 -9.84 14.78 0.50
C ARG A 73 -10.13 14.72 2.00
N ILE A 74 -10.12 13.52 2.56
CA ILE A 74 -10.40 13.30 4.00
C ILE A 74 -9.31 13.91 4.88
N LEU A 75 -8.05 13.86 4.44
CA LEU A 75 -6.89 14.42 5.13
C LEU A 75 -6.72 15.93 4.90
N ARG A 76 -7.55 16.53 4.04
CA ARG A 76 -7.47 17.95 3.62
C ARG A 76 -6.12 18.27 2.96
N LEU A 77 -5.66 17.38 2.10
CA LEU A 77 -4.51 17.63 1.23
C LEU A 77 -5.03 18.36 -0.01
N VAL A 78 -4.77 19.64 -0.11
CA VAL A 78 -5.31 20.51 -1.18
C VAL A 78 -4.20 21.15 -2.04
N ASP A 79 -3.00 21.24 -1.50
CA ASP A 79 -1.83 21.79 -2.18
C ASP A 79 -1.19 20.73 -3.10
N ASP A 80 -0.67 21.16 -4.27
CA ASP A 80 -0.06 20.26 -5.26
C ASP A 80 1.13 19.49 -4.69
N LEU A 81 1.97 20.13 -3.87
CA LEU A 81 3.09 19.46 -3.23
C LEU A 81 2.62 18.40 -2.22
N GLN A 82 1.51 18.67 -1.48
CA GLN A 82 0.89 17.69 -0.59
C GLN A 82 0.37 16.48 -1.37
N LEU A 83 -0.30 16.70 -2.51
CA LEU A 83 -0.85 15.63 -3.35
C LEU A 83 0.25 14.78 -3.98
N ARG A 84 1.30 15.40 -4.49
CA ARG A 84 2.48 14.68 -5.01
C ARG A 84 3.19 13.89 -3.90
N ALA A 85 3.39 14.50 -2.73
CA ALA A 85 3.97 13.78 -1.59
C ALA A 85 3.11 12.60 -1.14
N TRP A 86 1.78 12.74 -1.16
CA TRP A 86 0.86 11.63 -0.90
C TRP A 86 1.02 10.51 -1.93
N ALA A 87 1.12 10.83 -3.22
CA ALA A 87 1.35 9.83 -4.26
C ALA A 87 2.65 9.04 -4.04
N GLU A 88 3.74 9.73 -3.62
CA GLU A 88 5.01 9.08 -3.25
C GLU A 88 4.85 8.18 -2.00
N VAL A 89 4.07 8.61 -1.00
CA VAL A 89 3.77 7.79 0.18
C VAL A 89 3.04 6.51 -0.22
N VAL A 90 1.99 6.60 -1.03
CA VAL A 90 1.21 5.42 -1.47
C VAL A 90 2.07 4.47 -2.30
N ARG A 91 2.91 5.00 -3.18
CA ARG A 91 3.81 4.19 -4.02
C ARG A 91 4.88 3.49 -3.19
N GLY A 92 5.50 4.19 -2.25
CA GLY A 92 6.67 3.74 -1.50
C GLY A 92 6.37 3.01 -0.19
N VAL A 93 5.10 2.84 0.20
CA VAL A 93 4.74 2.37 1.55
C VAL A 93 5.17 0.92 1.86
N ALA A 94 5.45 0.12 0.85
CA ALA A 94 6.01 -1.25 0.99
C ALA A 94 7.52 -1.28 1.26
N GLY A 95 8.14 -0.16 1.55
CA GLY A 95 9.57 -0.09 1.78
C GLY A 95 9.95 0.87 2.91
N PRO A 96 11.25 1.07 3.15
CA PRO A 96 11.76 1.97 4.18
C PRO A 96 11.56 3.44 3.79
N LEU A 97 10.30 3.87 3.68
CA LEU A 97 9.94 5.22 3.29
C LEU A 97 10.33 6.23 4.38
N ARG A 98 11.19 7.17 4.03
CA ARG A 98 11.64 8.26 4.90
C ARG A 98 11.23 9.61 4.30
N THR A 99 10.87 10.58 5.14
CA THR A 99 10.53 11.94 4.71
C THR A 99 11.60 12.57 3.80
N ALA A 100 12.88 12.32 4.11
CA ALA A 100 14.00 12.82 3.30
C ALA A 100 14.04 12.21 1.89
N ALA A 101 13.66 10.94 1.73
CA ALA A 101 13.59 10.30 0.41
C ALA A 101 12.45 10.88 -0.42
N ILE A 102 11.29 11.12 0.19
CA ILE A 102 10.15 11.77 -0.48
C ILE A 102 10.53 13.19 -0.92
N ALA A 103 11.14 14.00 -0.04
CA ALA A 103 11.58 15.35 -0.34
C ALA A 103 12.56 15.38 -1.54
N ARG A 104 13.53 14.46 -1.53
CA ARG A 104 14.49 14.31 -2.65
C ARG A 104 13.80 13.95 -3.95
N GLY A 105 12.86 13.00 -3.94
CA GLY A 105 12.09 12.60 -5.11
C GLY A 105 11.23 13.72 -5.69
N LEU A 106 10.81 14.68 -4.85
CA LEU A 106 10.03 15.85 -5.24
C LEU A 106 10.88 17.08 -5.57
N GLY A 107 12.21 17.01 -5.46
CA GLY A 107 13.11 18.12 -5.76
C GLY A 107 13.02 19.27 -4.75
N VAL A 108 12.63 18.99 -3.49
CA VAL A 108 12.50 20.02 -2.43
C VAL A 108 13.30 19.67 -1.19
N SER A 109 13.57 20.67 -0.33
CA SER A 109 14.19 20.39 0.95
C SER A 109 13.22 19.70 1.91
N ARG A 110 13.75 18.91 2.84
CA ARG A 110 12.95 18.21 3.86
C ARG A 110 12.15 19.20 4.73
N GLU A 111 12.77 20.32 5.07
CA GLU A 111 12.19 21.38 5.91
C GLU A 111 11.03 22.06 5.17
N HIS A 112 11.21 22.38 3.88
CA HIS A 112 10.17 22.94 3.03
C HIS A 112 8.98 21.98 2.92
N LEU A 113 9.23 20.70 2.58
CA LEU A 113 8.19 19.68 2.51
C LEU A 113 7.45 19.52 3.84
N SER A 114 8.15 19.47 4.97
CA SER A 114 7.52 19.29 6.29
C SER A 114 6.63 20.46 6.67
N ARG A 115 7.05 21.68 6.40
CA ARG A 115 6.28 22.90 6.67
C ARG A 115 5.05 22.97 5.78
N GLN A 116 5.23 22.82 4.48
CA GLN A 116 4.17 22.90 3.49
C GLN A 116 3.14 21.79 3.66
N PHE A 117 3.60 20.56 3.96
CA PHE A 117 2.70 19.41 4.12
C PHE A 117 1.75 19.58 5.32
N GLY A 118 2.19 20.20 6.41
CA GLY A 118 1.37 20.48 7.59
C GLY A 118 0.47 21.72 7.46
N ALA A 119 0.63 22.52 6.40
CA ALA A 119 -0.19 23.71 6.18
C ALA A 119 -1.68 23.35 5.99
N GLY A 120 -2.57 24.31 6.23
CA GLY A 120 -4.01 24.12 6.06
C GLY A 120 -4.66 23.11 7.02
N GLY A 121 -3.97 22.74 8.10
CA GLY A 121 -4.49 21.78 9.10
C GLY A 121 -4.38 20.31 8.67
N ALA A 122 -3.62 19.99 7.63
CA ALA A 122 -3.27 18.61 7.28
C ALA A 122 -2.46 17.93 8.40
N PRO A 123 -2.45 16.60 8.49
CA PRO A 123 -1.55 15.88 9.39
C PRO A 123 -0.10 16.06 8.93
N THR A 124 0.86 15.93 9.86
CA THR A 124 2.29 15.92 9.45
C THR A 124 2.59 14.75 8.52
N LEU A 125 3.55 14.92 7.61
CA LEU A 125 3.93 13.88 6.64
C LEU A 125 4.31 12.56 7.33
N LYS A 126 4.98 12.61 8.49
CA LYS A 126 5.29 11.41 9.28
C LYS A 126 4.02 10.65 9.71
N ARG A 127 3.00 11.36 10.19
CA ARG A 127 1.72 10.73 10.57
C ARG A 127 0.98 10.15 9.37
N VAL A 128 1.12 10.77 8.21
CA VAL A 128 0.52 10.28 6.97
C VAL A 128 1.24 9.02 6.46
N ILE A 129 2.56 8.95 6.58
CA ILE A 129 3.32 7.71 6.32
C ILE A 129 2.88 6.59 7.27
N ASP A 130 2.78 6.86 8.57
CA ASP A 130 2.31 5.88 9.56
C ASP A 130 0.87 5.42 9.26
N LEU A 131 -0.01 6.34 8.85
CA LEU A 131 -1.38 6.02 8.43
C LEU A 131 -1.40 5.09 7.21
N ALA A 132 -0.67 5.43 6.16
CA ALA A 132 -0.62 4.64 4.94
C ALA A 132 -0.09 3.21 5.22
N ARG A 133 0.98 3.10 6.03
CA ARG A 133 1.51 1.80 6.47
C ARG A 133 0.52 1.01 7.30
N THR A 134 -0.17 1.65 8.24
CA THR A 134 -1.15 0.97 9.10
C THR A 134 -2.37 0.51 8.31
N ALA A 135 -2.85 1.32 7.37
CA ALA A 135 -3.94 0.94 6.48
C ALA A 135 -3.56 -0.24 5.56
N THR A 136 -2.33 -0.23 5.04
CA THR A 136 -1.80 -1.37 4.27
C THR A 136 -1.61 -2.62 5.14
N ALA A 137 -1.19 -2.45 6.41
CA ALA A 137 -1.11 -3.57 7.34
C ALA A 137 -2.48 -4.21 7.60
N ALA A 138 -3.56 -3.41 7.66
CA ALA A 138 -4.91 -3.92 7.80
C ALA A 138 -5.31 -4.84 6.65
N ASP A 139 -4.93 -4.48 5.43
CA ASP A 139 -5.18 -5.27 4.23
C ASP A 139 -4.35 -6.56 4.20
N LEU A 140 -3.04 -6.45 4.40
CA LEU A 140 -2.15 -7.61 4.39
C LEU A 140 -2.50 -8.63 5.48
N LEU A 141 -2.82 -8.17 6.70
CA LEU A 141 -3.20 -9.04 7.82
C LEU A 141 -4.58 -9.71 7.65
N ALA A 142 -5.39 -9.28 6.69
CA ALA A 142 -6.61 -9.98 6.33
C ALA A 142 -6.31 -11.34 5.65
N ASN A 143 -5.13 -11.52 5.10
CA ASN A 143 -4.67 -12.80 4.59
C ASN A 143 -4.11 -13.65 5.76
N PRO A 144 -4.71 -14.83 6.05
CA PRO A 144 -4.29 -15.68 7.18
C PRO A 144 -2.86 -16.22 7.06
N GLY A 145 -2.25 -16.17 5.86
CA GLY A 145 -0.86 -16.55 5.64
C GLY A 145 0.17 -15.54 6.19
N TYR A 146 -0.26 -14.32 6.56
CA TYR A 146 0.66 -13.30 7.07
C TYR A 146 0.61 -13.15 8.58
N SER A 147 1.77 -13.27 9.22
CA SER A 147 1.94 -12.91 10.63
C SER A 147 2.18 -11.39 10.79
N VAL A 148 1.88 -10.85 11.98
CA VAL A 148 2.18 -9.45 12.32
C VAL A 148 3.68 -9.14 12.13
N ARG A 149 4.57 -10.11 12.40
CA ARG A 149 6.01 -9.98 12.22
C ARG A 149 6.39 -9.86 10.73
N ALA A 150 5.80 -10.71 9.88
CA ALA A 150 6.03 -10.66 8.44
C ALA A 150 5.55 -9.32 7.85
N VAL A 151 4.32 -8.90 8.19
CA VAL A 151 3.77 -7.62 7.72
C VAL A 151 4.59 -6.43 8.22
N ALA A 152 5.10 -6.46 9.44
CA ALA A 152 6.00 -5.42 9.94
C ALA A 152 7.26 -5.30 9.09
N GLY A 153 7.88 -6.42 8.71
CA GLY A 153 9.04 -6.46 7.80
C GLY A 153 8.72 -5.90 6.42
N ILE A 154 7.65 -6.39 5.79
CA ILE A 154 7.20 -5.94 4.45
C ILE A 154 6.98 -4.42 4.40
N LEU A 155 6.40 -3.83 5.45
CA LEU A 155 6.08 -2.41 5.50
C LEU A 155 7.19 -1.54 6.11
N GLY A 156 8.37 -2.09 6.35
CA GLY A 156 9.52 -1.35 6.88
C GLY A 156 9.32 -0.82 8.30
N PHE A 157 8.52 -1.48 9.13
CA PHE A 157 8.52 -1.25 10.57
C PHE A 157 9.74 -1.91 11.20
N ALA A 158 10.35 -1.26 12.19
CA ALA A 158 11.51 -1.80 12.88
C ALA A 158 11.23 -3.13 13.61
N SER A 159 9.98 -3.39 14.01
CA SER A 159 9.55 -4.61 14.69
C SER A 159 8.04 -4.78 14.66
N ALA A 160 7.56 -5.99 15.02
CA ALA A 160 6.13 -6.25 15.26
C ALA A 160 5.55 -5.33 16.35
N SER A 161 6.32 -5.04 17.40
CA SER A 161 5.92 -4.11 18.48
C SER A 161 5.77 -2.67 17.95
N HIS A 162 6.60 -2.26 17.00
CA HIS A 162 6.49 -0.95 16.35
C HIS A 162 5.19 -0.86 15.52
N LEU A 163 4.85 -1.91 14.74
CA LEU A 163 3.56 -1.99 14.06
C LEU A 163 2.39 -1.96 15.05
N ALA A 164 2.46 -2.71 16.16
CA ALA A 164 1.42 -2.71 17.17
C ALA A 164 1.23 -1.33 17.82
N GLY A 165 2.32 -0.61 18.09
CA GLY A 165 2.29 0.77 18.56
C GLY A 165 1.66 1.73 17.53
N ALA A 166 1.99 1.57 16.25
CA ALA A 166 1.38 2.35 15.17
C ALA A 166 -0.13 2.08 15.06
N ALA A 167 -0.57 0.82 15.12
CA ALA A 167 -1.98 0.44 15.09
C ALA A 167 -2.78 1.14 16.20
N ARG A 168 -2.25 1.15 17.42
CA ARG A 168 -2.89 1.85 18.56
C ARG A 168 -2.93 3.37 18.35
N ARG A 169 -1.85 3.98 17.90
CA ARG A 169 -1.79 5.45 17.69
C ARG A 169 -2.65 5.93 16.54
N ILE A 170 -2.75 5.13 15.46
CA ILE A 170 -3.42 5.52 14.21
C ILE A 170 -4.88 5.10 14.22
N ALA A 171 -5.19 3.88 14.65
CA ALA A 171 -6.52 3.28 14.54
C ALA A 171 -7.18 2.97 15.88
N GLY A 172 -6.48 3.14 17.02
CA GLY A 172 -7.03 2.86 18.35
C GLY A 172 -7.22 1.37 18.66
N VAL A 173 -6.67 0.47 17.83
CA VAL A 173 -6.84 -0.99 17.99
C VAL A 173 -5.50 -1.71 18.05
N THR A 174 -5.52 -2.98 18.44
CA THR A 174 -4.32 -3.84 18.35
C THR A 174 -4.04 -4.22 16.90
N ALA A 175 -2.79 -4.57 16.59
CA ALA A 175 -2.41 -4.99 15.23
C ALA A 175 -3.24 -6.19 14.72
N ARG A 176 -3.61 -7.12 15.61
CA ARG A 176 -4.44 -8.28 15.27
C ARG A 176 -5.87 -7.93 14.87
N ARG A 177 -6.38 -6.78 15.33
CA ARG A 177 -7.72 -6.30 14.99
C ARG A 177 -7.76 -5.37 13.78
N LEU A 178 -6.62 -5.02 13.19
CA LEU A 178 -6.58 -4.20 11.98
C LEU A 178 -7.39 -4.79 10.82
N PRO A 179 -7.37 -6.12 10.56
CA PRO A 179 -8.20 -6.72 9.50
C PRO A 179 -9.70 -6.44 9.62
N GLU A 180 -10.21 -6.39 10.87
CA GLU A 180 -11.64 -6.11 11.14
C GLU A 180 -12.03 -4.71 10.67
N LEU A 181 -11.11 -3.74 10.73
CA LEU A 181 -11.33 -2.38 10.27
C LEU A 181 -11.16 -2.23 8.76
N GLY A 182 -10.24 -2.99 8.18
CA GLY A 182 -9.77 -2.78 6.82
C GLY A 182 -9.12 -1.41 6.60
N PRO A 183 -8.58 -1.13 5.42
CA PRO A 183 -7.90 0.14 5.12
C PRO A 183 -8.78 1.38 5.31
N ARG A 184 -10.05 1.30 4.90
CA ARG A 184 -11.01 2.41 5.05
C ARG A 184 -11.36 2.69 6.50
N GLY A 185 -11.53 1.63 7.32
CA GLY A 185 -11.80 1.77 8.74
C GLY A 185 -10.63 2.41 9.49
N VAL A 186 -9.38 2.06 9.13
CA VAL A 186 -8.17 2.70 9.66
C VAL A 186 -8.16 4.21 9.35
N LEU A 187 -8.48 4.58 8.10
CA LEU A 187 -8.57 5.99 7.70
C LEU A 187 -9.63 6.75 8.50
N THR A 188 -10.82 6.16 8.66
CA THR A 188 -11.93 6.74 9.44
C THR A 188 -11.54 6.91 10.91
N ALA A 189 -10.93 5.90 11.52
CA ALA A 189 -10.48 5.94 12.91
C ALA A 189 -9.43 7.03 13.13
N PHE A 190 -8.48 7.17 12.20
CA PHE A 190 -7.46 8.22 12.25
C PHE A 190 -8.08 9.63 12.27
N VAL A 191 -9.07 9.89 11.44
CA VAL A 191 -9.73 11.21 11.36
C VAL A 191 -10.52 11.49 12.64
N ARG A 192 -11.28 10.50 13.15
CA ARG A 192 -12.01 10.63 14.43
C ARG A 192 -11.08 10.90 15.62
N GLY A 193 -9.90 10.26 15.65
CA GLY A 193 -8.90 10.49 16.69
C GLY A 193 -8.33 11.91 16.68
N ARG A 194 -8.28 12.56 15.52
CA ARG A 194 -7.83 13.96 15.39
C ARG A 194 -8.81 14.98 15.95
N THR A 195 -10.10 14.75 15.82
CA THR A 195 -11.14 15.62 16.36
C THR A 195 -11.14 15.63 17.88
N ARG A 196 -10.86 14.49 18.52
CA ARG A 196 -10.77 14.39 19.98
C ARG A 196 -9.53 15.05 20.61
N SER A 197 -8.43 15.20 19.86
CA SER A 197 -7.20 15.82 20.36
C SER A 197 -7.18 17.35 20.22
N ARG A 198 -8.24 17.96 19.70
CA ARG A 198 -8.39 19.41 19.52
C ARG A 198 -9.43 20.04 20.45
N SER A 199 -10.07 19.23 21.29
CA SER A 199 -10.97 19.61 22.39
C SER A 199 -10.20 19.60 23.68
#